data_950dbf9b17301976117c51350ac1108a
#
_entry.id   950dbf9b17301976117c51350ac1108a
#
_cell.length_a   1.000
_cell.length_b   1.000
_cell.length_c   1.000
_cell.angle_alpha   90.00
_cell.angle_beta   90.00
_cell.angle_gamma   90.00
#
_symmetry.space_group_name_H-M   'P 1'
#
loop_
_entity.id
_entity.type
_entity.pdbx_description
1 polymer ?
#
loop_
_entity_poly.entity_id
_entity_poly.type
_entity_poly.pdbx_seq_one_letter_code
_entity_poly.pdbx_strand_id
1 'polypeptide(L)'
;MASGYWFARVAPVDELVSNYNVMIDYALWAPAVLGGLLGATFSSALASIVGAPRILQALGDHRIFPGGEIFSKLSENGEPRNAILLIGGIVLATLLLRDLNTIAPLITMFFLITYMMINLVVFVEQWMNMISFRPTFGIPRFVPFIGTAGCLFTMFIINPTFGLIAMGFVVLTYLYLTNRKLKVPYGDMRSGLFVSLAEWAAKRVSLLPENNERAWKANLLVPVRSARELRGSFSLIRNLVYPKGSVKLVGLSGAGDDSELRDSLMDFAMSFSRENVYARWSVIDSDNFEEAILNSLQTLQGTFFRPNILFLRLPNHKRYDREIHSIINQARLNNMGIQLYVEDTIAQLGRSSSVNVWMRERSPDWDLSMELGNIDLALLTAYKLKMNWNATMRMITVVDESQVEQAYDYLENLLDVARLPDVQPHVEIGTFIEAIQNAPQADVDFLGLRQDPDLDELRLFVERTQSACVFVADSGNENILA
;
A
#
# COMPACT_ATOMS: atom_id res chain seq x y z
N MET A 1 11.27 22.12 -44.31
CA MET A 1 10.27 23.21 -44.41
C MET A 1 10.45 24.06 -45.69
N ALA A 2 11.65 24.54 -46.02
CA ALA A 2 11.87 25.37 -47.23
C ALA A 2 11.51 24.65 -48.54
N SER A 3 11.87 23.38 -48.72
CA SER A 3 11.52 22.58 -49.88
C SER A 3 10.01 22.34 -50.04
N GLY A 4 9.32 22.01 -48.94
CA GLY A 4 7.85 21.84 -48.97
C GLY A 4 7.11 23.12 -49.35
N TYR A 5 7.54 24.29 -48.84
CA TYR A 5 6.99 25.59 -49.22
C TYR A 5 7.25 25.93 -50.68
N TRP A 6 8.43 25.56 -51.21
CA TRP A 6 8.75 25.76 -52.60
C TRP A 6 7.89 24.89 -53.52
N PHE A 7 7.75 23.58 -53.22
CA PHE A 7 6.90 22.68 -53.97
C PHE A 7 5.43 23.11 -53.97
N ALA A 8 4.90 23.58 -52.84
CA ALA A 8 3.53 24.06 -52.76
C ALA A 8 3.25 25.30 -53.65
N ARG A 9 4.31 25.99 -54.13
CA ARG A 9 4.19 27.14 -55.07
C ARG A 9 4.40 26.74 -56.52
N VAL A 10 5.17 25.72 -56.79
CA VAL A 10 5.65 25.39 -58.13
C VAL A 10 4.87 24.23 -58.76
N ALA A 11 4.41 23.28 -57.96
CA ALA A 11 3.71 22.09 -58.41
C ALA A 11 2.19 22.20 -58.13
N PRO A 12 1.32 21.71 -59.06
CA PRO A 12 -0.11 21.61 -58.83
C PRO A 12 -0.42 20.68 -57.64
N VAL A 13 -1.51 20.96 -56.90
CA VAL A 13 -1.91 20.19 -55.70
C VAL A 13 -2.15 18.74 -56.06
N ASP A 14 -2.72 18.43 -57.20
CA ASP A 14 -3.01 17.07 -57.67
C ASP A 14 -1.73 16.27 -57.92
N GLU A 15 -0.66 16.89 -58.42
CA GLU A 15 0.63 16.25 -58.58
C GLU A 15 1.35 16.02 -57.26
N LEU A 16 1.23 16.96 -56.31
CA LEU A 16 1.82 16.79 -54.96
C LEU A 16 1.22 15.65 -54.19
N VAL A 17 -0.03 15.28 -54.46
CA VAL A 17 -0.72 14.16 -53.76
C VAL A 17 -0.55 12.83 -54.48
N SER A 18 -0.50 12.84 -55.81
CA SER A 18 -0.51 11.62 -56.62
C SER A 18 0.88 11.15 -57.11
N ASN A 19 1.85 12.09 -57.26
CA ASN A 19 3.15 11.79 -57.80
C ASN A 19 4.25 11.73 -56.73
N TYR A 20 4.66 10.53 -56.33
CA TYR A 20 5.73 10.33 -55.36
C TYR A 20 7.13 10.77 -55.87
N ASN A 21 7.29 11.04 -57.15
CA ASN A 21 8.56 11.43 -57.76
C ASN A 21 8.64 12.95 -58.05
N VAL A 22 7.69 13.75 -57.55
CA VAL A 22 7.66 15.21 -57.79
C VAL A 22 9.01 15.88 -57.54
N MET A 23 9.76 15.45 -56.51
CA MET A 23 11.09 16.01 -56.24
C MET A 23 12.08 15.79 -57.40
N ILE A 24 11.97 14.69 -58.11
CA ILE A 24 12.85 14.34 -59.23
C ILE A 24 12.42 15.12 -60.45
N ASP A 25 11.11 15.24 -60.71
CA ASP A 25 10.53 15.89 -61.90
C ASP A 25 10.77 17.41 -61.91
N TYR A 26 10.74 18.06 -60.75
CA TYR A 26 11.02 19.48 -60.62
C TYR A 26 12.46 19.83 -60.23
N ALA A 27 13.39 18.84 -60.27
CA ALA A 27 14.79 19.07 -59.95
C ALA A 27 15.56 19.65 -61.13
N LEU A 28 16.45 20.60 -60.83
CA LEU A 28 17.41 21.13 -61.86
C LEU A 28 18.28 20.02 -62.47
N TRP A 29 18.59 18.98 -61.71
CA TRP A 29 19.35 17.80 -62.17
C TRP A 29 18.81 16.55 -61.51
N ALA A 30 17.83 15.93 -62.12
CA ALA A 30 17.13 14.75 -61.67
C ALA A 30 18.06 13.59 -61.25
N PRO A 31 19.19 13.24 -61.94
CA PRO A 31 20.08 12.18 -61.50
C PRO A 31 20.74 12.43 -60.16
N ALA A 32 21.07 13.68 -59.82
CA ALA A 32 21.65 13.99 -58.47
C ALA A 32 20.64 13.80 -57.33
N VAL A 33 19.40 14.22 -57.58
CA VAL A 33 18.32 14.02 -56.57
C VAL A 33 18.03 12.54 -56.39
N LEU A 34 17.95 11.78 -57.46
CA LEU A 34 17.78 10.32 -57.44
C LEU A 34 18.94 9.61 -56.72
N GLY A 35 20.20 9.99 -57.06
CA GLY A 35 21.39 9.44 -56.38
C GLY A 35 21.42 9.77 -54.88
N GLY A 36 21.07 11.01 -54.52
CA GLY A 36 20.94 11.44 -53.13
C GLY A 36 19.85 10.68 -52.36
N LEU A 37 18.67 10.52 -52.95
CA LEU A 37 17.55 9.77 -52.42
C LEU A 37 17.91 8.31 -52.19
N LEU A 38 18.47 7.66 -53.21
CA LEU A 38 18.89 6.25 -53.12
C LEU A 38 20.00 6.07 -52.08
N GLY A 39 20.99 6.97 -52.05
CA GLY A 39 22.06 6.91 -51.06
C GLY A 39 21.55 7.06 -49.62
N ALA A 40 20.64 8.03 -49.36
CA ALA A 40 20.06 8.26 -48.05
C ALA A 40 19.20 7.09 -47.58
N THR A 41 18.29 6.60 -48.46
CA THR A 41 17.42 5.46 -48.12
C THR A 41 18.21 4.15 -47.91
N PHE A 42 19.19 3.90 -48.72
CA PHE A 42 20.07 2.73 -48.58
C PHE A 42 20.91 2.78 -47.30
N SER A 43 21.47 3.93 -46.96
CA SER A 43 22.22 4.15 -45.72
C SER A 43 21.35 3.96 -44.48
N SER A 44 20.12 4.53 -44.50
CA SER A 44 19.15 4.38 -43.41
C SER A 44 18.70 2.92 -43.23
N ALA A 45 18.44 2.22 -44.35
CA ALA A 45 18.07 0.80 -44.32
C ALA A 45 19.16 -0.06 -43.73
N LEU A 46 20.42 0.14 -44.16
CA LEU A 46 21.60 -0.59 -43.65
C LEU A 46 21.78 -0.35 -42.15
N ALA A 47 21.68 0.91 -41.68
CA ALA A 47 21.81 1.22 -40.28
C ALA A 47 20.75 0.51 -39.44
N SER A 48 19.50 0.45 -39.93
CA SER A 48 18.39 -0.23 -39.26
C SER A 48 18.53 -1.74 -39.22
N ILE A 49 18.97 -2.37 -40.34
CA ILE A 49 19.18 -3.82 -40.44
C ILE A 49 20.30 -4.27 -39.51
N VAL A 50 21.32 -3.47 -39.29
CA VAL A 50 22.42 -3.78 -38.35
C VAL A 50 22.05 -3.46 -36.90
N GLY A 51 21.36 -2.38 -36.69
CA GLY A 51 21.03 -1.88 -35.32
C GLY A 51 19.91 -2.66 -34.61
N ALA A 52 18.82 -2.94 -35.34
CA ALA A 52 17.67 -3.61 -34.74
C ALA A 52 17.95 -5.01 -34.16
N PRO A 53 18.70 -5.91 -34.79
CA PRO A 53 19.03 -7.20 -34.21
C PRO A 53 19.89 -7.09 -32.94
N ARG A 54 20.78 -6.12 -32.85
CA ARG A 54 21.61 -5.88 -31.66
C ARG A 54 20.79 -5.38 -30.47
N ILE A 55 19.79 -4.51 -30.72
CA ILE A 55 18.83 -4.10 -29.71
C ILE A 55 18.03 -5.30 -29.22
N LEU A 56 17.52 -6.13 -30.13
CA LEU A 56 16.77 -7.33 -29.78
C LEU A 56 17.62 -8.32 -28.97
N GLN A 57 18.88 -8.50 -29.34
CA GLN A 57 19.84 -9.32 -28.59
C GLN A 57 20.06 -8.79 -27.18
N ALA A 58 20.29 -7.49 -27.01
CA ALA A 58 20.47 -6.86 -25.70
C ALA A 58 19.20 -6.99 -24.81
N LEU A 59 18.02 -6.82 -25.39
CA LEU A 59 16.75 -7.05 -24.67
C LEU A 59 16.59 -8.52 -24.27
N GLY A 60 17.06 -9.46 -25.10
CA GLY A 60 17.07 -10.90 -24.82
C GLY A 60 18.03 -11.24 -23.68
N ASP A 61 19.23 -10.66 -23.67
CA ASP A 61 20.28 -10.88 -22.66
C ASP A 61 19.78 -10.42 -21.27
N HIS A 62 19.06 -9.30 -21.21
CA HIS A 62 18.40 -8.80 -20.01
C HIS A 62 17.10 -9.55 -19.66
N ARG A 63 16.71 -10.60 -20.39
CA ARG A 63 15.50 -11.43 -20.17
C ARG A 63 14.21 -10.62 -20.07
N ILE A 64 14.10 -9.53 -20.81
CA ILE A 64 12.96 -8.62 -20.77
C ILE A 64 11.68 -9.29 -21.30
N PHE A 65 11.79 -10.18 -22.29
CA PHE A 65 10.65 -10.89 -22.88
C PHE A 65 10.81 -12.42 -22.83
N PRO A 66 9.71 -13.20 -22.92
CA PRO A 66 9.77 -14.65 -22.89
C PRO A 66 10.52 -15.18 -24.10
N GLY A 67 11.42 -16.16 -23.88
CA GLY A 67 12.25 -16.71 -24.95
C GLY A 67 13.43 -15.82 -25.35
N GLY A 68 13.73 -14.74 -24.63
CA GLY A 68 14.85 -13.84 -24.91
C GLY A 68 16.20 -14.54 -25.02
N GLU A 69 16.40 -15.65 -24.30
CA GLU A 69 17.62 -16.46 -24.34
C GLU A 69 17.95 -17.02 -25.74
N ILE A 70 16.95 -17.17 -26.63
CA ILE A 70 17.15 -17.60 -28.00
C ILE A 70 17.80 -16.49 -28.82
N PHE A 71 17.41 -15.23 -28.55
CA PHE A 71 17.86 -14.05 -29.30
C PHE A 71 19.17 -13.45 -28.74
N SER A 72 19.49 -13.75 -27.47
CA SER A 72 20.75 -13.32 -26.82
C SER A 72 21.98 -14.09 -27.33
N LYS A 73 21.77 -15.28 -27.92
CA LYS A 73 22.88 -16.12 -28.39
C LYS A 73 23.63 -15.47 -29.53
N LEU A 74 24.94 -15.30 -29.34
CA LEU A 74 25.87 -14.85 -30.38
C LEU A 74 26.48 -16.05 -31.11
N SER A 75 26.75 -15.87 -32.38
CA SER A 75 27.54 -16.84 -33.16
C SER A 75 29.04 -16.71 -32.84
N GLU A 76 29.87 -17.63 -33.34
CA GLU A 76 31.35 -17.59 -33.18
C GLU A 76 31.94 -16.25 -33.63
N ASN A 77 31.31 -15.58 -34.59
CA ASN A 77 31.75 -14.28 -35.13
C ASN A 77 31.14 -13.08 -34.33
N GLY A 78 30.45 -13.31 -33.18
CA GLY A 78 29.85 -12.25 -32.36
C GLY A 78 28.57 -11.66 -32.95
N GLU A 79 27.91 -12.34 -33.91
CA GLU A 79 26.65 -11.84 -34.51
C GLU A 79 25.43 -12.56 -33.94
N PRO A 80 24.31 -11.81 -33.68
CA PRO A 80 23.06 -12.37 -33.15
C PRO A 80 22.20 -12.98 -34.27
N ARG A 81 22.57 -14.14 -34.82
CA ARG A 81 21.92 -14.77 -36.00
C ARG A 81 20.38 -14.91 -35.82
N ASN A 82 19.94 -15.37 -34.67
CA ASN A 82 18.50 -15.57 -34.44
C ASN A 82 17.73 -14.24 -34.43
N ALA A 83 18.32 -13.19 -33.90
CA ALA A 83 17.74 -11.85 -33.93
C ALA A 83 17.71 -11.28 -35.36
N ILE A 84 18.77 -11.51 -36.15
CA ILE A 84 18.83 -11.11 -37.56
C ILE A 84 17.72 -11.80 -38.36
N LEU A 85 17.51 -13.10 -38.16
CA LEU A 85 16.46 -13.86 -38.85
C LEU A 85 15.08 -13.36 -38.53
N LEU A 86 14.80 -13.07 -37.25
CA LEU A 86 13.49 -12.49 -36.83
C LEU A 86 13.27 -11.12 -37.45
N ILE A 87 14.23 -10.23 -37.34
CA ILE A 87 14.14 -8.88 -37.91
C ILE A 87 14.01 -8.93 -39.42
N GLY A 88 14.78 -9.77 -40.07
CA GLY A 88 14.67 -10.01 -41.51
C GLY A 88 13.29 -10.52 -41.92
N GLY A 89 12.70 -11.44 -41.15
CA GLY A 89 11.32 -11.90 -41.36
C GLY A 89 10.28 -10.79 -41.22
N ILE A 90 10.41 -9.92 -40.18
CA ILE A 90 9.53 -8.76 -40.00
C ILE A 90 9.67 -7.78 -41.19
N VAL A 91 10.88 -7.48 -41.63
CA VAL A 91 11.11 -6.59 -42.77
C VAL A 91 10.48 -7.20 -44.03
N LEU A 92 10.63 -8.48 -44.25
CA LEU A 92 10.05 -9.15 -45.43
C LEU A 92 8.52 -9.13 -45.38
N ALA A 93 7.92 -9.38 -44.24
CA ALA A 93 6.47 -9.28 -44.04
C ALA A 93 5.95 -7.86 -44.27
N THR A 94 6.71 -6.85 -43.86
CA THR A 94 6.36 -5.44 -44.07
C THR A 94 6.43 -5.06 -45.56
N LEU A 95 7.45 -5.57 -46.28
CA LEU A 95 7.57 -5.36 -47.71
C LEU A 95 6.42 -5.98 -48.51
N LEU A 96 5.84 -7.08 -48.02
CA LEU A 96 4.69 -7.72 -48.68
C LEU A 96 3.42 -6.89 -48.63
N LEU A 97 3.31 -5.93 -47.71
CA LEU A 97 2.16 -4.99 -47.62
C LEU A 97 2.08 -4.04 -48.83
N ARG A 98 3.20 -3.78 -49.50
CA ARG A 98 3.34 -3.00 -50.78
C ARG A 98 2.70 -1.59 -50.76
N ASP A 99 2.17 -1.13 -49.63
CA ASP A 99 1.51 0.17 -49.52
C ASP A 99 2.24 1.05 -48.52
N LEU A 100 2.89 2.08 -49.04
CA LEU A 100 3.65 3.03 -48.25
C LEU A 100 2.72 3.89 -47.38
N ASN A 101 1.48 4.17 -47.82
CA ASN A 101 0.53 4.99 -47.08
C ASN A 101 -0.03 4.28 -45.86
N THR A 102 -0.06 2.96 -45.87
CA THR A 102 -0.41 2.13 -44.70
C THR A 102 0.76 1.98 -43.72
N ILE A 103 2.00 1.88 -44.25
CA ILE A 103 3.21 1.65 -43.42
C ILE A 103 3.66 2.93 -42.70
N ALA A 104 3.60 4.09 -43.39
CA ALA A 104 4.12 5.34 -42.85
C ALA A 104 3.43 5.80 -41.53
N PRO A 105 2.10 5.73 -41.37
CA PRO A 105 1.45 6.04 -40.09
C PRO A 105 1.89 5.09 -38.97
N LEU A 106 2.05 3.80 -39.24
CA LEU A 106 2.51 2.83 -38.23
C LEU A 106 3.91 3.17 -37.71
N ILE A 107 4.87 3.43 -38.62
CA ILE A 107 6.23 3.84 -38.24
C ILE A 107 6.19 5.13 -37.43
N THR A 108 5.41 6.11 -37.86
CA THR A 108 5.26 7.38 -37.15
C THR A 108 4.72 7.18 -35.72
N MET A 109 3.75 6.26 -35.53
CA MET A 109 3.22 5.95 -34.21
C MET A 109 4.29 5.37 -33.28
N PHE A 110 5.13 4.43 -33.76
CA PHE A 110 6.23 3.88 -32.98
C PHE A 110 7.27 4.94 -32.58
N PHE A 111 7.60 5.86 -33.47
CA PHE A 111 8.46 6.99 -33.13
C PHE A 111 7.84 7.91 -32.10
N LEU A 112 6.59 8.29 -32.28
CA LEU A 112 5.88 9.18 -31.34
C LEU A 112 5.78 8.56 -29.95
N ILE A 113 5.49 7.26 -29.84
CA ILE A 113 5.49 6.53 -28.56
C ILE A 113 6.86 6.57 -27.92
N THR A 114 7.91 6.29 -28.68
CA THR A 114 9.27 6.26 -28.14
C THR A 114 9.67 7.64 -27.61
N TYR A 115 9.43 8.71 -28.38
CA TYR A 115 9.72 10.06 -27.93
C TYR A 115 8.83 10.52 -26.78
N MET A 116 7.56 10.13 -26.77
CA MET A 116 6.65 10.37 -25.66
C MET A 116 7.18 9.74 -24.38
N MET A 117 7.59 8.47 -24.42
CA MET A 117 8.11 7.75 -23.26
C MET A 117 9.43 8.35 -22.73
N ILE A 118 10.35 8.73 -23.63
CA ILE A 118 11.59 9.41 -23.22
C ILE A 118 11.28 10.72 -22.49
N ASN A 119 10.43 11.55 -23.08
CA ASN A 119 10.05 12.82 -22.47
C ASN A 119 9.30 12.61 -21.15
N LEU A 120 8.43 11.61 -21.07
CA LEU A 120 7.69 11.28 -19.86
C LEU A 120 8.64 10.86 -18.71
N VAL A 121 9.62 10.00 -19.01
CA VAL A 121 10.60 9.57 -18.03
C VAL A 121 11.41 10.76 -17.51
N VAL A 122 11.92 11.61 -18.41
CA VAL A 122 12.67 12.82 -18.04
C VAL A 122 11.82 13.77 -17.20
N PHE A 123 10.54 13.96 -17.57
CA PHE A 123 9.62 14.79 -16.82
C PHE A 123 9.41 14.26 -15.39
N VAL A 124 9.16 12.95 -15.24
CA VAL A 124 8.96 12.30 -13.94
C VAL A 124 10.23 12.42 -13.09
N GLU A 125 11.41 12.14 -13.63
CA GLU A 125 12.68 12.26 -12.90
C GLU A 125 12.97 13.68 -12.42
N GLN A 126 12.72 14.67 -13.27
CA GLN A 126 12.84 16.08 -12.90
C GLN A 126 11.83 16.52 -11.85
N TRP A 127 10.58 16.00 -11.94
CA TRP A 127 9.53 16.35 -10.99
C TRP A 127 9.82 15.78 -9.60
N MET A 128 10.39 14.57 -9.56
CA MET A 128 10.78 13.90 -8.31
C MET A 128 12.06 14.45 -7.68
N ASN A 129 12.79 15.33 -8.36
CA ASN A 129 14.11 15.84 -7.90
C ASN A 129 15.06 14.72 -7.45
N MET A 130 15.12 13.61 -8.19
CA MET A 130 15.97 12.49 -7.82
C MET A 130 17.45 12.87 -7.89
N ILE A 131 18.20 12.58 -6.83
CA ILE A 131 19.66 12.86 -6.75
C ILE A 131 20.44 12.11 -7.85
N SER A 132 19.91 10.98 -8.32
CA SER A 132 20.48 10.19 -9.42
C SER A 132 20.33 10.87 -10.78
N PHE A 133 19.35 11.74 -10.96
CA PHE A 133 19.15 12.50 -12.20
C PHE A 133 20.03 13.73 -12.24
N ARG A 134 21.17 13.65 -12.94
CA ARG A 134 22.19 14.70 -13.04
C ARG A 134 22.45 15.06 -14.50
N PRO A 135 21.53 15.77 -15.17
CA PRO A 135 21.74 16.18 -16.55
C PRO A 135 22.94 17.16 -16.65
N THR A 136 23.71 17.04 -17.71
CA THR A 136 24.86 17.94 -17.99
C THR A 136 24.42 19.37 -18.30
N PHE A 137 23.15 19.55 -18.69
CA PHE A 137 22.54 20.87 -18.94
C PHE A 137 21.13 20.89 -18.35
N GLY A 138 20.77 22.02 -17.77
CA GLY A 138 19.44 22.20 -17.14
C GLY A 138 18.37 22.51 -18.20
N ILE A 139 17.34 21.68 -18.26
CA ILE A 139 16.14 21.93 -19.07
C ILE A 139 14.99 22.26 -18.12
N PRO A 140 14.20 23.34 -18.39
CA PRO A 140 13.01 23.61 -17.61
C PRO A 140 12.01 22.45 -17.65
N ARG A 141 11.34 22.14 -16.54
CA ARG A 141 10.41 21.00 -16.39
C ARG A 141 9.24 20.98 -17.38
N PHE A 142 8.83 22.16 -17.86
CA PHE A 142 7.74 22.24 -18.83
C PHE A 142 8.14 21.72 -20.22
N VAL A 143 9.44 21.68 -20.57
CA VAL A 143 9.90 21.25 -21.90
C VAL A 143 9.60 19.76 -22.14
N PRO A 144 10.02 18.80 -21.27
CA PRO A 144 9.66 17.40 -21.46
C PRO A 144 8.15 17.14 -21.28
N PHE A 145 7.45 17.95 -20.48
CA PHE A 145 5.98 17.88 -20.40
C PHE A 145 5.33 18.22 -21.73
N ILE A 146 5.73 19.33 -22.37
CA ILE A 146 5.24 19.72 -23.70
C ILE A 146 5.60 18.67 -24.75
N GLY A 147 6.82 18.08 -24.66
CA GLY A 147 7.23 17.00 -25.55
C GLY A 147 6.31 15.78 -25.43
N THR A 148 5.99 15.36 -24.21
CA THR A 148 5.06 14.24 -23.94
C THR A 148 3.66 14.54 -24.46
N ALA A 149 3.09 15.70 -24.09
CA ALA A 149 1.76 16.11 -24.50
C ALA A 149 1.66 16.32 -26.02
N GLY A 150 2.68 16.90 -26.64
CA GLY A 150 2.76 17.12 -28.08
C GLY A 150 2.80 15.80 -28.86
N CYS A 151 3.61 14.82 -28.42
CA CYS A 151 3.63 13.49 -29.04
C CYS A 151 2.25 12.80 -28.94
N LEU A 152 1.65 12.83 -27.75
CA LEU A 152 0.32 12.26 -27.53
C LEU A 152 -0.74 12.91 -28.42
N PHE A 153 -0.77 14.23 -28.47
CA PHE A 153 -1.69 15.01 -29.30
C PHE A 153 -1.53 14.69 -30.79
N THR A 154 -0.28 14.63 -31.27
CA THR A 154 0.04 14.29 -32.66
C THR A 154 -0.40 12.88 -33.02
N MET A 155 -0.26 11.89 -32.12
CA MET A 155 -0.75 10.54 -32.33
C MET A 155 -2.26 10.52 -32.59
N PHE A 156 -3.04 11.27 -31.81
CA PHE A 156 -4.50 11.33 -32.00
C PHE A 156 -4.93 12.10 -33.25
N ILE A 157 -4.15 13.08 -33.70
CA ILE A 157 -4.44 13.80 -34.98
C ILE A 157 -4.17 12.89 -36.17
N ILE A 158 -3.08 12.13 -36.17
CA ILE A 158 -2.71 11.27 -37.32
C ILE A 158 -3.68 10.10 -37.46
N ASN A 159 -3.87 9.34 -36.40
CA ASN A 159 -4.81 8.22 -36.37
C ASN A 159 -5.18 7.84 -34.95
N PRO A 160 -6.38 8.22 -34.45
CA PRO A 160 -6.80 7.94 -33.09
C PRO A 160 -6.90 6.45 -32.78
N THR A 161 -7.31 5.62 -33.74
CA THR A 161 -7.47 4.17 -33.56
C THR A 161 -6.12 3.49 -33.32
N PHE A 162 -5.13 3.77 -34.18
CA PHE A 162 -3.78 3.27 -34.01
C PHE A 162 -3.11 3.84 -32.76
N GLY A 163 -3.40 5.10 -32.41
CA GLY A 163 -2.92 5.72 -31.18
C GLY A 163 -3.38 4.98 -29.93
N LEU A 164 -4.65 4.61 -29.86
CA LEU A 164 -5.22 3.81 -28.76
C LEU A 164 -4.65 2.41 -28.69
N ILE A 165 -4.49 1.72 -29.85
CA ILE A 165 -3.90 0.38 -29.90
C ILE A 165 -2.44 0.43 -29.42
N ALA A 166 -1.68 1.41 -29.87
CA ALA A 166 -0.29 1.60 -29.50
C ALA A 166 -0.14 1.92 -27.98
N MET A 167 -1.00 2.78 -27.45
CA MET A 167 -1.05 3.07 -26.01
C MET A 167 -1.41 1.82 -25.21
N GLY A 168 -2.40 1.05 -25.65
CA GLY A 168 -2.77 -0.23 -25.06
C GLY A 168 -1.61 -1.21 -25.03
N PHE A 169 -0.85 -1.31 -26.12
CA PHE A 169 0.35 -2.15 -26.19
C PHE A 169 1.43 -1.71 -25.18
N VAL A 170 1.68 -0.41 -25.04
CA VAL A 170 2.64 0.11 -24.04
C VAL A 170 2.18 -0.24 -22.63
N VAL A 171 0.89 -0.02 -22.30
CA VAL A 171 0.34 -0.34 -20.98
C VAL A 171 0.43 -1.85 -20.70
N LEU A 172 0.05 -2.70 -21.65
CA LEU A 172 0.16 -4.15 -21.51
C LEU A 172 1.59 -4.61 -21.31
N THR A 173 2.54 -4.07 -22.09
CA THR A 173 3.97 -4.34 -21.94
C THR A 173 4.45 -3.90 -20.56
N TYR A 174 4.05 -2.73 -20.09
CA TYR A 174 4.38 -2.24 -18.75
C TYR A 174 3.84 -3.16 -17.65
N LEU A 175 2.57 -3.57 -17.72
CA LEU A 175 1.95 -4.48 -16.75
C LEU A 175 2.63 -5.84 -16.77
N TYR A 176 2.96 -6.37 -17.96
CA TYR A 176 3.68 -7.61 -18.11
C TYR A 176 5.07 -7.55 -17.45
N LEU A 177 5.85 -6.50 -17.73
CA LEU A 177 7.17 -6.29 -17.15
C LEU A 177 7.12 -6.07 -15.64
N THR A 178 6.04 -5.43 -15.15
CA THR A 178 5.83 -5.19 -13.72
C THR A 178 5.62 -6.49 -12.94
N ASN A 179 4.89 -7.44 -13.52
CA ASN A 179 4.64 -8.74 -12.91
C ASN A 179 5.88 -9.66 -12.93
N ARG A 180 6.83 -9.41 -13.82
CA ARG A 180 8.13 -10.08 -13.81
C ARG A 180 9.07 -9.32 -12.89
N LYS A 181 9.51 -9.99 -11.81
CA LYS A 181 10.56 -9.47 -10.90
C LYS A 181 11.91 -9.46 -11.63
N LEU A 182 12.09 -8.54 -12.58
CA LEU A 182 13.35 -8.38 -13.28
C LEU A 182 14.39 -7.88 -12.28
N LYS A 183 15.50 -8.61 -12.14
CA LYS A 183 16.67 -8.14 -11.41
C LYS A 183 17.37 -7.10 -12.27
N VAL A 184 17.08 -5.83 -12.05
CA VAL A 184 17.77 -4.71 -12.70
C VAL A 184 18.99 -4.36 -11.86
N PRO A 185 20.19 -4.21 -12.48
CA PRO A 185 21.42 -3.85 -11.73
C PRO A 185 21.38 -2.44 -11.12
N TYR A 186 20.50 -1.59 -11.61
CA TYR A 186 20.22 -0.25 -11.06
C TYR A 186 18.91 -0.26 -10.31
N GLY A 187 18.83 0.42 -9.16
CA GLY A 187 17.64 0.43 -8.30
C GLY A 187 16.35 0.74 -9.07
N ASP A 188 15.25 0.12 -8.65
CA ASP A 188 13.94 0.27 -9.29
C ASP A 188 13.44 1.71 -9.13
N MET A 189 13.32 2.45 -10.24
CA MET A 189 12.77 3.81 -10.25
C MET A 189 11.38 3.92 -9.64
N ARG A 190 10.61 2.82 -9.64
CA ARG A 190 9.28 2.77 -9.03
C ARG A 190 9.35 2.96 -7.52
N SER A 191 10.38 2.41 -6.87
CA SER A 191 10.59 2.60 -5.43
C SER A 191 10.81 4.08 -5.11
N GLY A 192 11.55 4.80 -5.94
CA GLY A 192 11.76 6.24 -5.85
C GLY A 192 10.46 7.04 -6.01
N LEU A 193 9.62 6.69 -6.99
CA LEU A 193 8.31 7.32 -7.21
C LEU A 193 7.40 7.16 -5.99
N PHE A 194 7.24 5.93 -5.48
CA PHE A 194 6.41 5.68 -4.31
C PHE A 194 6.97 6.34 -3.05
N VAL A 195 8.29 6.37 -2.87
CA VAL A 195 8.93 7.08 -1.75
C VAL A 195 8.66 8.57 -1.84
N SER A 196 8.83 9.20 -3.00
CA SER A 196 8.57 10.64 -3.19
C SER A 196 7.10 10.98 -3.01
N LEU A 197 6.18 10.12 -3.47
CA LEU A 197 4.74 10.29 -3.26
C LEU A 197 4.40 10.16 -1.76
N ALA A 198 4.97 9.18 -1.08
CA ALA A 198 4.80 9.00 0.36
C ALA A 198 5.36 10.20 1.15
N GLU A 199 6.52 10.73 0.76
CA GLU A 199 7.11 11.92 1.36
C GLU A 199 6.24 13.16 1.15
N TRP A 200 5.73 13.37 -0.07
CA TRP A 200 4.79 14.44 -0.36
C TRP A 200 3.50 14.33 0.47
N ALA A 201 2.93 13.12 0.56
CA ALA A 201 1.75 12.86 1.38
C ALA A 201 2.04 13.09 2.87
N ALA A 202 3.20 12.64 3.37
CA ALA A 202 3.63 12.85 4.74
C ALA A 202 3.75 14.34 5.09
N LYS A 203 4.37 15.14 4.20
CA LYS A 203 4.46 16.61 4.36
C LYS A 203 3.07 17.28 4.39
N ARG A 204 2.11 16.78 3.62
CA ARG A 204 0.74 17.31 3.63
C ARG A 204 0.01 16.95 4.93
N VAL A 205 0.15 15.71 5.38
CA VAL A 205 -0.49 15.23 6.62
C VAL A 205 0.07 15.95 7.84
N SER A 206 1.38 16.23 7.90
CA SER A 206 2.00 16.96 9.01
C SER A 206 1.54 18.43 9.15
N LEU A 207 0.90 18.97 8.12
CA LEU A 207 0.30 20.33 8.14
C LEU A 207 -1.18 20.31 8.53
N LEU A 208 -1.79 19.15 8.69
CA LEU A 208 -3.18 19.01 9.13
C LEU A 208 -3.25 18.99 10.65
N PRO A 209 -4.37 19.46 11.26
CA PRO A 209 -4.57 19.35 12.69
C PRO A 209 -4.47 17.89 13.14
N GLU A 210 -3.81 17.63 14.26
CA GLU A 210 -3.59 16.26 14.77
C GLU A 210 -4.89 15.52 15.14
N ASN A 211 -5.95 16.24 15.51
CA ASN A 211 -7.23 15.68 15.92
C ASN A 211 -8.21 15.59 14.75
N ASN A 212 -8.08 14.57 13.93
CA ASN A 212 -9.11 14.23 12.96
C ASN A 212 -9.83 12.95 13.41
N GLU A 213 -10.79 13.10 14.33
CA GLU A 213 -11.60 12.01 14.90
C GLU A 213 -12.25 11.14 13.81
N ARG A 214 -12.70 11.76 12.71
CA ARG A 214 -13.26 11.06 11.54
C ARG A 214 -12.26 10.19 10.77
N ALA A 215 -10.97 10.42 10.94
CA ALA A 215 -9.90 9.66 10.28
C ALA A 215 -9.20 8.69 11.23
N TRP A 216 -9.79 8.42 12.40
CA TRP A 216 -9.22 7.53 13.39
C TRP A 216 -8.92 6.14 12.81
N LYS A 217 -7.76 5.60 13.14
CA LYS A 217 -7.29 4.27 12.72
C LYS A 217 -6.54 3.63 13.87
N ALA A 218 -6.73 2.34 14.03
CA ALA A 218 -5.95 1.57 14.99
C ALA A 218 -4.52 1.37 14.49
N ASN A 219 -3.57 2.09 15.06
CA ASN A 219 -2.15 1.93 14.85
C ASN A 219 -1.52 1.32 16.11
N LEU A 220 -1.28 0.01 16.07
CA LEU A 220 -0.83 -0.71 17.24
C LEU A 220 0.69 -0.67 17.40
N LEU A 221 1.13 -0.43 18.61
CA LEU A 221 2.46 -0.78 19.09
C LEU A 221 2.36 -2.09 19.85
N VAL A 222 3.08 -3.10 19.40
CA VAL A 222 3.06 -4.46 19.96
C VAL A 222 4.45 -4.83 20.43
N PRO A 223 4.74 -4.71 21.73
CA PRO A 223 5.97 -5.23 22.30
C PRO A 223 5.97 -6.76 22.30
N VAL A 224 7.08 -7.36 21.94
CA VAL A 224 7.22 -8.80 21.78
C VAL A 224 8.47 -9.29 22.52
N ARG A 225 8.30 -10.14 23.53
CA ARG A 225 9.42 -10.80 24.23
C ARG A 225 9.83 -12.10 23.53
N SER A 226 8.86 -12.78 22.95
CA SER A 226 9.10 -14.04 22.26
C SER A 226 8.14 -14.24 21.08
N ALA A 227 8.59 -14.99 20.08
CA ALA A 227 7.77 -15.34 18.92
C ALA A 227 6.47 -16.09 19.28
N ARG A 228 6.47 -16.82 20.40
CA ARG A 228 5.30 -17.59 20.88
C ARG A 228 4.16 -16.68 21.32
N GLU A 229 4.49 -15.55 21.98
CA GLU A 229 3.49 -14.57 22.43
C GLU A 229 2.72 -13.97 21.24
N LEU A 230 3.43 -13.69 20.15
CA LEU A 230 2.81 -13.09 18.97
C LEU A 230 1.95 -14.09 18.19
N ARG A 231 2.32 -15.38 18.13
CA ARG A 231 1.53 -16.41 17.43
C ARG A 231 0.10 -16.50 17.93
N GLY A 232 -0.11 -16.53 19.26
CA GLY A 232 -1.43 -16.63 19.87
C GLY A 232 -2.32 -15.40 19.60
N SER A 233 -1.73 -14.22 19.44
CA SER A 233 -2.46 -12.96 19.24
C SER A 233 -2.47 -12.46 17.78
N PHE A 234 -1.81 -13.14 16.85
CA PHE A 234 -1.69 -12.70 15.45
C PHE A 234 -3.05 -12.45 14.79
N SER A 235 -3.97 -13.39 14.89
CA SER A 235 -5.31 -13.27 14.31
C SER A 235 -6.08 -12.09 14.89
N LEU A 236 -6.03 -11.91 16.21
CA LEU A 236 -6.67 -10.79 16.87
C LEU A 236 -6.08 -9.47 16.41
N ILE A 237 -4.76 -9.29 16.49
CA ILE A 237 -4.05 -8.07 16.06
C ILE A 237 -4.38 -7.74 14.61
N ARG A 238 -4.33 -8.74 13.71
CA ARG A 238 -4.65 -8.55 12.30
C ARG A 238 -6.06 -7.98 12.13
N ASN A 239 -7.05 -8.55 12.80
CA ASN A 239 -8.45 -8.15 12.65
C ASN A 239 -8.76 -6.81 13.36
N LEU A 240 -8.01 -6.43 14.37
CA LEU A 240 -8.11 -5.10 15.00
C LEU A 240 -7.60 -3.98 14.08
N VAL A 241 -6.62 -4.23 13.21
CA VAL A 241 -6.03 -3.21 12.34
C VAL A 241 -6.53 -3.21 10.91
N TYR A 242 -6.97 -4.35 10.38
CA TYR A 242 -7.47 -4.47 9.01
C TYR A 242 -8.77 -3.65 8.82
N PRO A 243 -9.00 -3.02 7.66
CA PRO A 243 -8.12 -2.89 6.48
C PRO A 243 -7.20 -1.66 6.51
N LYS A 244 -7.35 -0.73 7.43
CA LYS A 244 -6.73 0.61 7.35
C LYS A 244 -5.86 0.99 8.56
N GLY A 245 -5.46 0.04 9.39
CA GLY A 245 -4.55 0.29 10.52
C GLY A 245 -3.10 -0.07 10.19
N SER A 246 -2.25 0.03 11.20
CA SER A 246 -0.85 -0.36 11.12
C SER A 246 -0.37 -1.10 12.37
N VAL A 247 0.67 -1.90 12.21
CA VAL A 247 1.30 -2.63 13.33
C VAL A 247 2.79 -2.31 13.37
N LYS A 248 3.27 -1.94 14.54
CA LYS A 248 4.69 -1.82 14.84
C LYS A 248 5.06 -2.87 15.88
N LEU A 249 5.81 -3.88 15.45
CA LEU A 249 6.33 -4.92 16.32
C LEU A 249 7.68 -4.47 16.89
N VAL A 250 7.79 -4.44 18.19
CA VAL A 250 9.05 -4.11 18.89
C VAL A 250 9.51 -5.32 19.66
N GLY A 251 10.48 -6.03 19.10
CA GLY A 251 11.15 -7.14 19.76
C GLY A 251 12.16 -6.63 20.78
N LEU A 252 12.31 -7.36 21.86
CA LEU A 252 13.22 -7.03 22.95
C LEU A 252 14.20 -8.18 23.11
N SER A 253 15.45 -7.83 22.97
CA SER A 253 16.58 -8.72 23.03
C SER A 253 17.35 -8.45 24.31
N GLY A 254 17.68 -9.53 25.04
CA GLY A 254 18.69 -9.47 26.10
C GLY A 254 20.06 -9.91 25.57
N ALA A 255 21.03 -10.08 26.41
CA ALA A 255 22.42 -10.41 26.05
C ALA A 255 22.63 -11.80 25.37
N GLY A 256 21.73 -12.21 24.46
CA GLY A 256 21.74 -13.51 23.77
C GLY A 256 21.72 -13.41 22.25
N ASP A 257 21.67 -14.58 21.58
CA ASP A 257 21.53 -14.65 20.12
C ASP A 257 20.09 -14.28 19.68
N ASP A 258 19.94 -13.12 19.07
CA ASP A 258 18.65 -12.54 18.64
C ASP A 258 18.20 -12.95 17.26
N SER A 259 18.95 -13.81 16.60
CA SER A 259 18.66 -14.19 15.21
C SER A 259 17.26 -14.80 15.09
N GLU A 260 16.85 -15.67 16.01
CA GLU A 260 15.53 -16.31 16.00
C GLU A 260 14.40 -15.29 16.20
N LEU A 261 14.56 -14.34 17.11
CA LEU A 261 13.56 -13.29 17.33
C LEU A 261 13.43 -12.36 16.10
N ARG A 262 14.57 -11.93 15.52
CA ARG A 262 14.61 -11.09 14.32
C ARG A 262 13.93 -11.75 13.13
N ASP A 263 14.27 -13.02 12.87
CA ASP A 263 13.68 -13.82 11.78
C ASP A 263 12.17 -13.98 11.98
N SER A 264 11.75 -14.28 13.21
CA SER A 264 10.33 -14.41 13.55
C SER A 264 9.56 -13.11 13.36
N LEU A 265 10.08 -11.96 13.80
CA LEU A 265 9.44 -10.66 13.62
C LEU A 265 9.37 -10.25 12.15
N MET A 266 10.39 -10.56 11.37
CA MET A 266 10.39 -10.35 9.93
C MET A 266 9.29 -11.16 9.25
N ASP A 267 9.17 -12.45 9.60
CA ASP A 267 8.14 -13.34 9.05
C ASP A 267 6.74 -12.88 9.43
N PHE A 268 6.52 -12.42 10.67
CA PHE A 268 5.24 -11.84 11.09
C PHE A 268 4.92 -10.55 10.34
N ALA A 269 5.88 -9.64 10.20
CA ALA A 269 5.67 -8.41 9.43
C ALA A 269 5.36 -8.69 7.96
N MET A 270 6.01 -9.68 7.35
CA MET A 270 5.68 -10.14 6.00
C MET A 270 4.29 -10.78 5.93
N SER A 271 3.88 -11.54 6.95
CA SER A 271 2.55 -12.15 7.03
C SER A 271 1.46 -11.09 7.13
N PHE A 272 1.62 -10.06 7.98
CA PHE A 272 0.73 -8.90 8.02
C PHE A 272 0.66 -8.18 6.66
N SER A 273 1.80 -7.98 6.01
CA SER A 273 1.85 -7.31 4.69
C SER A 273 1.14 -8.11 3.59
N ARG A 274 1.20 -9.46 3.62
CA ARG A 274 0.43 -10.32 2.70
C ARG A 274 -1.07 -10.20 2.89
N GLU A 275 -1.50 -9.89 4.10
CA GLU A 275 -2.89 -9.65 4.49
C GLU A 275 -3.32 -8.17 4.35
N ASN A 276 -2.57 -7.37 3.57
CA ASN A 276 -2.81 -5.93 3.35
C ASN A 276 -2.77 -5.06 4.62
N VAL A 277 -2.05 -5.47 5.65
CA VAL A 277 -1.80 -4.68 6.85
C VAL A 277 -0.40 -4.09 6.79
N TYR A 278 -0.29 -2.77 6.95
CA TYR A 278 1.02 -2.12 7.04
C TYR A 278 1.71 -2.51 8.35
N ALA A 279 2.78 -3.29 8.24
CA ALA A 279 3.55 -3.74 9.40
C ALA A 279 5.02 -3.37 9.28
N ARG A 280 5.60 -2.97 10.41
CA ARG A 280 7.05 -2.73 10.56
C ARG A 280 7.52 -3.40 11.84
N TRP A 281 8.78 -3.77 11.87
CA TRP A 281 9.39 -4.37 13.03
C TRP A 281 10.75 -3.76 13.33
N SER A 282 11.12 -3.80 14.60
CA SER A 282 12.46 -3.47 15.09
C SER A 282 12.79 -4.36 16.29
N VAL A 283 14.07 -4.54 16.54
CA VAL A 283 14.55 -5.20 17.75
C VAL A 283 15.41 -4.19 18.51
N ILE A 284 15.12 -4.03 19.80
CA ILE A 284 15.85 -3.19 20.71
C ILE A 284 16.68 -4.09 21.62
N ASP A 285 17.96 -3.83 21.67
CA ASP A 285 18.88 -4.48 22.59
C ASP A 285 18.82 -3.77 23.94
N SER A 286 18.16 -4.40 24.90
CA SER A 286 18.01 -3.89 26.27
C SER A 286 17.70 -5.01 27.24
N ASP A 287 18.38 -5.01 28.35
CA ASP A 287 18.08 -5.95 29.45
C ASP A 287 16.84 -5.55 30.26
N ASN A 288 16.32 -4.33 30.06
CA ASN A 288 15.15 -3.80 30.73
C ASN A 288 13.99 -3.62 29.76
N PHE A 289 12.98 -4.50 29.88
CA PHE A 289 11.79 -4.49 29.03
C PHE A 289 10.99 -3.20 29.15
N GLU A 290 10.81 -2.71 30.35
CA GLU A 290 10.06 -1.49 30.63
C GLU A 290 10.71 -0.29 29.94
N GLU A 291 12.01 -0.09 30.15
CA GLU A 291 12.76 1.03 29.58
C GLU A 291 12.76 1.01 28.05
N ALA A 292 12.90 -0.17 27.47
CA ALA A 292 12.86 -0.32 26.00
C ALA A 292 11.49 0.03 25.42
N ILE A 293 10.39 -0.34 26.08
CA ILE A 293 9.05 0.06 25.64
C ILE A 293 8.87 1.58 25.78
N LEU A 294 9.28 2.17 26.90
CA LEU A 294 9.16 3.60 27.14
C LEU A 294 9.91 4.41 26.08
N ASN A 295 11.14 4.01 25.79
CA ASN A 295 11.94 4.62 24.73
C ASN A 295 11.27 4.48 23.35
N SER A 296 10.63 3.31 23.10
CA SER A 296 9.87 3.09 21.87
C SER A 296 8.65 3.99 21.77
N LEU A 297 7.89 4.16 22.86
CA LEU A 297 6.72 5.04 22.92
C LEU A 297 7.13 6.48 22.54
N GLN A 298 8.19 6.99 23.14
CA GLN A 298 8.67 8.34 22.86
C GLN A 298 9.21 8.52 21.44
N THR A 299 10.04 7.59 20.98
CA THR A 299 10.66 7.66 19.65
C THR A 299 9.65 7.53 18.52
N LEU A 300 8.65 6.66 18.68
CA LEU A 300 7.66 6.39 17.65
C LEU A 300 6.57 7.45 17.54
N GLN A 301 6.46 8.38 18.49
CA GLN A 301 5.55 9.53 18.40
C GLN A 301 5.85 10.44 17.19
N GLY A 302 7.11 10.58 16.81
CA GLY A 302 7.53 11.37 15.65
C GLY A 302 7.42 10.66 14.32
N THR A 303 6.88 9.44 14.25
CA THR A 303 6.78 8.67 13.00
C THR A 303 5.49 8.94 12.24
N PHE A 304 5.52 8.82 10.91
CA PHE A 304 4.38 9.12 10.03
C PHE A 304 3.10 8.33 10.38
N PHE A 305 3.22 7.01 10.64
CA PHE A 305 2.14 6.21 11.21
C PHE A 305 2.38 6.05 12.71
N ARG A 306 2.15 7.15 13.44
CA ARG A 306 2.28 7.19 14.89
C ARG A 306 1.38 6.12 15.52
N PRO A 307 1.91 5.25 16.41
CA PRO A 307 1.06 4.37 17.20
C PRO A 307 0.17 5.19 18.11
N ASN A 308 -1.10 4.83 18.16
CA ASN A 308 -2.08 5.44 19.08
C ASN A 308 -2.61 4.42 20.11
N ILE A 309 -2.31 3.15 19.92
CA ILE A 309 -2.71 2.08 20.83
C ILE A 309 -1.52 1.23 21.20
N LEU A 310 -1.32 1.01 22.48
CA LEU A 310 -0.39 0.02 23.00
C LEU A 310 -1.14 -1.31 23.22
N PHE A 311 -0.76 -2.33 22.47
CA PHE A 311 -1.30 -3.68 22.64
C PHE A 311 -0.33 -4.50 23.50
N LEU A 312 -0.78 -4.87 24.68
CA LEU A 312 -0.01 -5.69 25.63
C LEU A 312 -0.70 -7.03 25.84
N ARG A 313 0.07 -8.07 25.99
CA ARG A 313 -0.41 -9.36 26.47
C ARG A 313 -0.10 -9.49 27.95
N LEU A 314 -1.11 -9.81 28.76
CA LEU A 314 -0.93 -10.15 30.18
C LEU A 314 -0.65 -11.66 30.31
N PRO A 315 0.53 -12.06 30.77
CA PRO A 315 0.84 -13.47 31.02
C PRO A 315 0.05 -14.00 32.21
N ASN A 316 -0.18 -15.32 32.24
CA ASN A 316 -0.85 -15.99 33.35
C ASN A 316 0.01 -16.09 34.64
N HIS A 317 1.27 -15.64 34.59
CA HIS A 317 2.19 -15.63 35.74
C HIS A 317 2.52 -14.18 36.16
N LYS A 318 2.73 -13.97 37.45
CA LYS A 318 2.90 -12.66 38.09
C LYS A 318 4.29 -12.01 37.89
N ARG A 319 5.21 -12.71 37.24
CA ARG A 319 6.63 -12.30 37.15
C ARG A 319 6.84 -10.87 36.63
N TYR A 320 5.95 -10.42 35.71
CA TYR A 320 6.09 -9.15 35.00
C TYR A 320 5.03 -8.12 35.40
N ASP A 321 4.26 -8.35 36.44
CA ASP A 321 3.13 -7.50 36.82
C ASP A 321 3.55 -6.05 37.12
N ARG A 322 4.67 -5.86 37.83
CA ARG A 322 5.19 -4.52 38.13
C ARG A 322 5.56 -3.75 36.85
N GLU A 323 6.24 -4.43 35.91
CA GLU A 323 6.61 -3.85 34.62
C GLU A 323 5.38 -3.46 33.81
N ILE A 324 4.37 -4.35 33.76
CA ILE A 324 3.12 -4.11 33.03
C ILE A 324 2.37 -2.91 33.63
N HIS A 325 2.27 -2.82 34.96
CA HIS A 325 1.69 -1.63 35.62
C HIS A 325 2.41 -0.34 35.25
N SER A 326 3.73 -0.33 35.32
CA SER A 326 4.51 0.85 34.97
C SER A 326 4.31 1.25 33.49
N ILE A 327 4.31 0.28 32.57
CA ILE A 327 4.08 0.50 31.14
C ILE A 327 2.67 1.06 30.90
N ILE A 328 1.63 0.52 31.54
CA ILE A 328 0.25 1.01 31.45
C ILE A 328 0.19 2.49 31.88
N ASN A 329 0.78 2.84 33.02
CA ASN A 329 0.77 4.21 33.53
C ASN A 329 1.51 5.16 32.58
N GLN A 330 2.63 4.76 32.05
CA GLN A 330 3.40 5.57 31.11
C GLN A 330 2.71 5.71 29.75
N ALA A 331 2.04 4.67 29.25
CA ALA A 331 1.24 4.79 28.03
C ALA A 331 0.10 5.83 28.18
N ARG A 332 -0.56 5.86 29.32
CA ARG A 332 -1.57 6.87 29.64
C ARG A 332 -0.99 8.29 29.68
N LEU A 333 0.15 8.47 30.33
CA LEU A 333 0.85 9.77 30.37
C LEU A 333 1.25 10.26 28.96
N ASN A 334 1.44 9.35 28.01
CA ASN A 334 1.72 9.66 26.61
C ASN A 334 0.45 9.74 25.73
N ASN A 335 -0.75 9.79 26.30
CA ASN A 335 -2.03 9.84 25.60
C ASN A 335 -2.17 8.71 24.57
N MET A 336 -1.83 7.50 24.95
CA MET A 336 -2.02 6.30 24.13
C MET A 336 -3.17 5.46 24.67
N GLY A 337 -4.01 4.97 23.77
CA GLY A 337 -4.98 3.93 24.09
C GLY A 337 -4.26 2.64 24.49
N ILE A 338 -4.86 1.88 25.36
CA ILE A 338 -4.29 0.62 25.86
C ILE A 338 -5.27 -0.50 25.57
N GLN A 339 -4.74 -1.59 25.04
CA GLN A 339 -5.44 -2.87 24.91
C GLN A 339 -4.62 -3.93 25.61
N LEU A 340 -5.06 -4.35 26.78
CA LEU A 340 -4.45 -5.40 27.56
C LEU A 340 -5.20 -6.71 27.27
N TYR A 341 -4.57 -7.57 26.47
CA TYR A 341 -5.13 -8.86 26.07
C TYR A 341 -4.76 -9.95 27.06
N VAL A 342 -5.78 -10.66 27.53
CA VAL A 342 -5.64 -11.83 28.41
C VAL A 342 -6.31 -13.01 27.71
N GLU A 343 -5.51 -14.03 27.43
CA GLU A 343 -5.97 -15.22 26.71
C GLU A 343 -6.49 -16.27 27.69
N ASP A 344 -7.67 -16.79 27.43
CA ASP A 344 -8.09 -18.04 28.10
C ASP A 344 -7.27 -19.23 27.58
N THR A 345 -6.80 -20.06 28.46
CA THR A 345 -5.90 -21.17 28.11
C THR A 345 -6.57 -22.30 27.33
N ILE A 346 -7.89 -22.43 27.42
CA ILE A 346 -8.70 -23.47 26.77
C ILE A 346 -9.41 -22.94 25.54
N ALA A 347 -10.20 -21.89 25.70
CA ALA A 347 -11.02 -21.33 24.62
C ALA A 347 -10.22 -20.53 23.59
N GLN A 348 -9.09 -19.91 23.99
CA GLN A 348 -8.30 -19.01 23.17
C GLN A 348 -9.19 -17.92 22.52
N LEU A 349 -9.18 -17.80 21.18
CA LEU A 349 -10.07 -16.90 20.42
C LEU A 349 -11.36 -17.59 19.93
N GLY A 350 -11.67 -18.78 20.44
CA GLY A 350 -12.86 -19.53 20.10
C GLY A 350 -13.06 -19.73 18.59
N ARG A 351 -14.30 -19.51 18.13
CA ARG A 351 -14.69 -19.61 16.71
C ARG A 351 -14.61 -18.29 15.96
N SER A 352 -14.22 -17.20 16.64
CA SER A 352 -14.20 -15.86 16.09
C SER A 352 -15.57 -15.43 15.51
N SER A 353 -16.64 -15.74 16.21
CA SER A 353 -18.04 -15.57 15.78
C SER A 353 -18.88 -14.68 16.69
N SER A 354 -18.38 -14.33 17.87
CA SER A 354 -19.10 -13.56 18.86
C SER A 354 -18.19 -12.63 19.66
N VAL A 355 -18.68 -11.42 19.93
CA VAL A 355 -17.97 -10.38 20.66
C VAL A 355 -18.93 -9.71 21.63
N ASN A 356 -18.56 -9.59 22.90
CA ASN A 356 -19.27 -8.82 23.88
C ASN A 356 -18.49 -7.56 24.25
N VAL A 357 -19.20 -6.47 24.50
CA VAL A 357 -18.65 -5.23 25.08
C VAL A 357 -19.40 -4.92 26.36
N TRP A 358 -18.67 -4.94 27.45
CA TRP A 358 -19.21 -4.67 28.77
C TRP A 358 -19.14 -3.17 29.10
N MET A 359 -20.27 -2.59 29.34
CA MET A 359 -20.40 -1.19 29.71
C MET A 359 -20.72 -1.08 31.20
N ARG A 360 -20.07 -0.11 31.85
CA ARG A 360 -20.36 0.20 33.25
C ARG A 360 -21.73 0.85 33.38
N GLU A 361 -22.46 0.52 34.43
CA GLU A 361 -23.66 1.17 34.84
C GLU A 361 -23.49 2.68 34.95
N ARG A 362 -24.50 3.45 34.45
CA ARG A 362 -24.52 4.92 34.45
C ARG A 362 -25.61 5.53 35.30
N SER A 363 -26.19 4.74 36.21
CA SER A 363 -27.20 5.20 37.15
C SER A 363 -26.69 6.35 38.04
N PRO A 364 -27.51 7.33 38.40
CA PRO A 364 -28.92 7.52 38.00
C PRO A 364 -29.12 8.28 36.68
N ASP A 365 -28.05 8.88 36.15
CA ASP A 365 -28.11 9.79 35.00
C ASP A 365 -27.80 9.01 33.70
N TRP A 366 -28.82 8.33 33.16
CA TRP A 366 -28.76 7.65 31.87
C TRP A 366 -28.75 8.64 30.69
N ASP A 367 -27.83 9.60 30.71
CA ASP A 367 -27.74 10.63 29.70
C ASP A 367 -26.61 10.31 28.66
N LEU A 368 -26.91 10.50 27.39
CA LEU A 368 -25.97 10.40 26.32
C LEU A 368 -25.07 11.65 26.30
N SER A 369 -23.98 11.61 27.05
CA SER A 369 -22.95 12.64 26.93
C SER A 369 -22.07 12.38 25.70
N MET A 370 -21.54 13.45 25.10
CA MET A 370 -20.61 13.35 23.97
C MET A 370 -19.30 12.59 24.30
N GLU A 371 -19.00 12.40 25.56
CA GLU A 371 -17.85 11.65 26.07
C GLU A 371 -18.35 10.41 26.79
N LEU A 372 -18.21 9.25 26.15
CA LEU A 372 -18.61 7.98 26.73
C LEU A 372 -17.60 7.46 27.78
N GLY A 373 -16.39 8.05 27.83
CA GLY A 373 -15.27 7.68 28.72
C GLY A 373 -14.87 6.21 28.53
N ASN A 374 -13.66 5.85 28.49
CA ASN A 374 -13.07 4.50 28.42
C ASN A 374 -13.83 3.38 27.65
N ILE A 375 -14.84 3.75 26.84
CA ILE A 375 -15.61 2.78 26.06
C ILE A 375 -15.52 3.02 24.55
N ASP A 376 -15.13 4.23 24.15
CA ASP A 376 -15.02 4.58 22.74
C ASP A 376 -14.04 3.65 21.99
N LEU A 377 -12.85 3.47 22.51
CA LEU A 377 -11.87 2.56 21.95
C LEU A 377 -12.34 1.09 21.97
N ALA A 378 -13.03 0.68 23.04
CA ALA A 378 -13.58 -0.66 23.14
C ALA A 378 -14.64 -0.90 22.04
N LEU A 379 -15.60 0.02 21.88
CA LEU A 379 -16.64 -0.08 20.86
C LEU A 379 -16.06 -0.02 19.44
N LEU A 380 -15.16 0.92 19.16
CA LEU A 380 -14.51 1.04 17.86
C LEU A 380 -13.76 -0.23 17.45
N THR A 381 -13.03 -0.83 18.39
CA THR A 381 -12.24 -2.03 18.13
C THR A 381 -13.07 -3.29 18.11
N ALA A 382 -14.06 -3.43 18.99
CA ALA A 382 -15.00 -4.55 18.98
C ALA A 382 -15.86 -4.56 17.71
N TYR A 383 -16.36 -3.39 17.29
CA TYR A 383 -17.11 -3.27 16.03
C TYR A 383 -16.26 -3.62 14.81
N LYS A 384 -15.00 -3.20 14.80
CA LYS A 384 -14.05 -3.59 13.76
C LYS A 384 -13.83 -5.09 13.72
N LEU A 385 -13.74 -5.72 14.88
CA LEU A 385 -13.60 -7.17 15.02
C LEU A 385 -14.89 -7.88 14.53
N LYS A 386 -16.09 -7.38 14.92
CA LYS A 386 -17.38 -7.85 14.40
C LYS A 386 -17.39 -7.88 12.88
N MET A 387 -16.99 -6.75 12.25
CA MET A 387 -16.99 -6.64 10.78
C MET A 387 -16.03 -7.62 10.12
N ASN A 388 -14.82 -7.76 10.67
CA ASN A 388 -13.79 -8.62 10.08
C ASN A 388 -14.04 -10.12 10.29
N TRP A 389 -14.72 -10.48 11.37
CA TRP A 389 -15.10 -11.87 11.67
C TRP A 389 -16.48 -12.25 11.18
N ASN A 390 -17.28 -11.27 10.74
CA ASN A 390 -18.72 -11.44 10.51
C ASN A 390 -19.42 -11.99 11.77
N ALA A 391 -19.05 -11.45 12.94
CA ALA A 391 -19.47 -11.92 14.24
C ALA A 391 -20.75 -11.24 14.72
N THR A 392 -21.46 -11.91 15.61
CA THR A 392 -22.48 -11.27 16.45
C THR A 392 -21.80 -10.41 17.52
N MET A 393 -22.27 -9.18 17.70
CA MET A 393 -21.76 -8.28 18.77
C MET A 393 -22.90 -7.94 19.70
N ARG A 394 -22.62 -7.99 21.00
CA ARG A 394 -23.55 -7.58 22.05
C ARG A 394 -22.92 -6.50 22.90
N MET A 395 -23.74 -5.53 23.28
CA MET A 395 -23.38 -4.52 24.27
C MET A 395 -24.13 -4.82 25.57
N ILE A 396 -23.36 -5.11 26.63
CA ILE A 396 -23.87 -5.65 27.89
C ILE A 396 -23.70 -4.62 29.00
N THR A 397 -24.74 -4.37 29.76
CA THR A 397 -24.67 -3.63 31.02
C THR A 397 -25.34 -4.41 32.14
N VAL A 398 -24.95 -4.14 33.37
CA VAL A 398 -25.47 -4.81 34.57
C VAL A 398 -26.10 -3.77 35.45
N VAL A 399 -27.38 -3.97 35.84
CA VAL A 399 -28.18 -3.00 36.61
C VAL A 399 -29.05 -3.71 37.64
N ASP A 400 -29.63 -2.93 38.54
CA ASP A 400 -30.69 -3.38 39.42
C ASP A 400 -32.00 -3.58 38.64
N GLU A 401 -32.90 -4.45 39.14
CA GLU A 401 -34.18 -4.79 38.49
C GLU A 401 -35.05 -3.52 38.19
N SER A 402 -34.94 -2.49 38.99
CA SER A 402 -35.68 -1.22 38.84
C SER A 402 -35.19 -0.35 37.64
N GLN A 403 -34.05 -0.66 37.07
CA GLN A 403 -33.38 0.19 36.05
C GLN A 403 -33.29 -0.49 34.68
N VAL A 404 -33.82 -1.69 34.55
CA VAL A 404 -33.70 -2.51 33.31
C VAL A 404 -34.23 -1.78 32.10
N GLU A 405 -35.42 -1.18 32.17
CA GLU A 405 -36.04 -0.46 31.04
C GLU A 405 -35.20 0.75 30.62
N GLN A 406 -34.76 1.55 31.59
CA GLN A 406 -33.93 2.74 31.33
C GLN A 406 -32.56 2.35 30.72
N ALA A 407 -31.95 1.29 31.22
CA ALA A 407 -30.67 0.77 30.69
C ALA A 407 -30.82 0.27 29.26
N TYR A 408 -31.93 -0.42 28.97
CA TYR A 408 -32.18 -0.94 27.63
C TYR A 408 -32.41 0.20 26.63
N ASP A 409 -33.27 1.18 26.98
CA ASP A 409 -33.49 2.37 26.14
C ASP A 409 -32.22 3.17 25.91
N TYR A 410 -31.36 3.29 26.92
CA TYR A 410 -30.06 3.94 26.79
C TYR A 410 -29.15 3.20 25.80
N LEU A 411 -29.05 1.86 25.92
CA LEU A 411 -28.24 1.07 25.00
C LEU A 411 -28.74 1.17 23.56
N GLU A 412 -30.06 1.10 23.32
CA GLU A 412 -30.64 1.27 21.98
C GLU A 412 -30.33 2.66 21.40
N ASN A 413 -30.53 3.71 22.18
CA ASN A 413 -30.22 5.07 21.76
C ASN A 413 -28.72 5.25 21.45
N LEU A 414 -27.84 4.69 22.27
CA LEU A 414 -26.41 4.74 22.05
C LEU A 414 -26.02 4.04 20.75
N LEU A 415 -26.58 2.85 20.49
CA LEU A 415 -26.32 2.09 19.28
C LEU A 415 -26.80 2.82 18.01
N ASP A 416 -27.95 3.50 18.10
CA ASP A 416 -28.50 4.30 16.99
C ASP A 416 -27.64 5.53 16.70
N VAL A 417 -27.28 6.31 17.73
CA VAL A 417 -26.45 7.51 17.59
C VAL A 417 -25.02 7.15 17.12
N ALA A 418 -24.45 6.07 17.65
CA ALA A 418 -23.15 5.55 17.23
C ALA A 418 -23.17 4.86 15.86
N ARG A 419 -24.36 4.71 15.26
CA ARG A 419 -24.54 4.04 13.96
C ARG A 419 -23.91 2.65 13.90
N LEU A 420 -24.17 1.85 14.92
CA LEU A 420 -23.69 0.50 15.07
C LEU A 420 -24.80 -0.52 14.66
N PRO A 421 -25.03 -0.76 13.37
CA PRO A 421 -26.07 -1.68 12.93
C PRO A 421 -25.75 -3.10 13.38
N ASP A 422 -26.79 -3.88 13.65
CA ASP A 422 -26.71 -5.29 14.04
C ASP A 422 -25.89 -5.56 15.32
N VAL A 423 -25.78 -4.60 16.23
CA VAL A 423 -25.30 -4.80 17.59
C VAL A 423 -26.52 -4.95 18.52
N GLN A 424 -26.48 -5.96 19.37
CA GLN A 424 -27.61 -6.30 20.24
C GLN A 424 -27.42 -5.68 21.62
N PRO A 425 -28.36 -4.88 22.12
CA PRO A 425 -28.37 -4.47 23.52
C PRO A 425 -28.71 -5.66 24.41
N HIS A 426 -28.04 -5.78 25.54
CA HIS A 426 -28.28 -6.82 26.53
C HIS A 426 -28.15 -6.27 27.94
N VAL A 427 -29.13 -6.51 28.79
CA VAL A 427 -29.15 -6.03 30.18
C VAL A 427 -29.24 -7.22 31.10
N GLU A 428 -28.24 -7.32 31.99
CA GLU A 428 -28.18 -8.32 33.05
C GLU A 428 -28.61 -7.69 34.38
N ILE A 429 -29.28 -8.49 35.23
CA ILE A 429 -29.81 -8.05 36.52
C ILE A 429 -28.95 -8.64 37.62
N GLY A 430 -28.57 -7.82 38.61
CA GLY A 430 -27.86 -8.26 39.79
C GLY A 430 -26.43 -7.74 39.90
N THR A 431 -25.56 -8.51 40.52
CA THR A 431 -24.16 -8.13 40.68
C THR A 431 -23.35 -8.46 39.44
N PHE A 432 -22.31 -7.67 39.17
CA PHE A 432 -21.41 -7.89 38.02
C PHE A 432 -20.81 -9.33 38.01
N ILE A 433 -20.55 -9.90 39.18
CA ILE A 433 -20.01 -11.27 39.31
C ILE A 433 -21.03 -12.34 38.87
N GLU A 434 -22.31 -12.14 39.18
CA GLU A 434 -23.40 -13.03 38.76
C GLU A 434 -23.67 -12.89 37.27
N ALA A 435 -23.67 -11.64 36.78
CA ALA A 435 -23.89 -11.33 35.37
C ALA A 435 -22.84 -11.99 34.45
N ILE A 436 -21.57 -12.05 34.85
CA ILE A 436 -20.52 -12.74 34.11
C ILE A 436 -20.84 -14.22 33.86
N GLN A 437 -21.52 -14.89 34.79
CA GLN A 437 -21.87 -16.30 34.68
C GLN A 437 -23.14 -16.54 33.86
N ASN A 438 -24.05 -15.57 33.84
CA ASN A 438 -25.35 -15.67 33.21
C ASN A 438 -25.39 -15.09 31.79
N ALA A 439 -24.53 -14.12 31.49
CA ALA A 439 -24.47 -13.46 30.19
C ALA A 439 -24.10 -14.43 29.06
N PRO A 440 -24.60 -14.17 27.85
CA PRO A 440 -24.26 -14.98 26.68
C PRO A 440 -22.75 -15.06 26.45
N GLN A 441 -22.21 -16.25 26.36
CA GLN A 441 -20.79 -16.46 26.10
C GLN A 441 -20.35 -15.83 24.76
N ALA A 442 -19.15 -15.30 24.74
CA ALA A 442 -18.51 -14.76 23.56
C ALA A 442 -17.11 -15.36 23.36
N ASP A 443 -16.59 -15.25 22.14
CA ASP A 443 -15.21 -15.63 21.85
C ASP A 443 -14.22 -14.57 22.39
N VAL A 444 -14.65 -13.30 22.41
CA VAL A 444 -13.87 -12.19 23.01
C VAL A 444 -14.79 -11.22 23.74
N ASP A 445 -14.41 -10.88 24.96
CA ASP A 445 -15.05 -9.85 25.78
C ASP A 445 -14.17 -8.59 25.87
N PHE A 446 -14.77 -7.43 25.59
CA PHE A 446 -14.14 -6.12 25.77
C PHE A 446 -14.65 -5.46 27.04
N LEU A 447 -13.71 -4.97 27.86
CA LEU A 447 -14.02 -4.31 29.13
C LEU A 447 -13.17 -3.06 29.32
N GLY A 448 -13.68 -2.09 30.06
CA GLY A 448 -12.92 -0.92 30.46
C GLY A 448 -11.79 -1.28 31.45
N LEU A 449 -10.58 -0.76 31.22
CA LEU A 449 -9.43 -0.91 32.12
C LEU A 449 -9.43 0.23 33.16
N ARG A 450 -9.47 -0.12 34.46
CA ARG A 450 -9.40 0.86 35.57
C ARG A 450 -8.07 1.62 35.54
N GLN A 451 -8.03 2.78 36.20
CA GLN A 451 -6.79 3.59 36.29
C GLN A 451 -5.66 2.83 36.99
N ASP A 452 -5.95 2.15 38.06
CA ASP A 452 -5.04 1.25 38.77
C ASP A 452 -5.64 -0.17 38.73
N PRO A 453 -5.31 -0.98 37.72
CA PRO A 453 -5.92 -2.29 37.53
C PRO A 453 -5.29 -3.33 38.44
N ASP A 454 -6.11 -4.10 39.15
CA ASP A 454 -5.64 -5.33 39.78
C ASP A 454 -5.49 -6.44 38.71
N LEU A 455 -4.25 -6.77 38.35
CA LEU A 455 -3.96 -7.75 37.30
C LEU A 455 -4.41 -9.16 37.67
N ASP A 456 -4.53 -9.46 38.97
CA ASP A 456 -5.06 -10.76 39.44
C ASP A 456 -6.59 -10.82 39.25
N GLU A 457 -7.30 -9.71 39.53
CA GLU A 457 -8.74 -9.59 39.23
C GLU A 457 -9.00 -9.80 37.73
N LEU A 458 -8.15 -9.24 36.85
CA LEU A 458 -8.30 -9.40 35.41
C LEU A 458 -8.09 -10.87 34.97
N ARG A 459 -7.13 -11.57 35.53
CA ARG A 459 -6.92 -13.01 35.25
C ARG A 459 -8.09 -13.85 35.73
N LEU A 460 -8.57 -13.59 36.96
CA LEU A 460 -9.74 -14.26 37.53
C LEU A 460 -11.01 -14.05 36.70
N PHE A 461 -11.16 -12.84 36.11
CA PHE A 461 -12.26 -12.54 35.22
C PHE A 461 -12.26 -13.45 34.00
N VAL A 462 -11.12 -13.62 33.32
CA VAL A 462 -10.96 -14.50 32.16
C VAL A 462 -11.27 -15.97 32.52
N GLU A 463 -10.82 -16.44 33.68
CA GLU A 463 -11.15 -17.78 34.14
C GLU A 463 -12.65 -17.99 34.37
N ARG A 464 -13.38 -16.95 34.77
CA ARG A 464 -14.84 -17.03 35.03
C ARG A 464 -15.65 -16.92 33.75
N THR A 465 -15.26 -16.05 32.82
CA THR A 465 -15.95 -15.91 31.51
C THR A 465 -15.66 -17.07 30.57
N GLN A 466 -14.56 -17.79 30.77
CA GLN A 466 -14.06 -18.80 29.84
C GLN A 466 -13.95 -18.28 28.40
N SER A 467 -13.57 -17.02 28.25
CA SER A 467 -13.38 -16.30 27.00
C SER A 467 -12.11 -15.49 27.02
N ALA A 468 -11.58 -15.17 25.85
CA ALA A 468 -10.49 -14.21 25.77
C ALA A 468 -10.99 -12.80 26.10
N CYS A 469 -10.23 -12.02 26.87
CA CYS A 469 -10.62 -10.68 27.26
C CYS A 469 -9.62 -9.62 26.76
N VAL A 470 -10.16 -8.48 26.33
CA VAL A 470 -9.40 -7.28 26.00
C VAL A 470 -9.84 -6.16 26.94
N PHE A 471 -8.97 -5.80 27.86
CA PHE A 471 -9.21 -4.66 28.77
C PHE A 471 -8.68 -3.40 28.13
N VAL A 472 -9.54 -2.39 28.01
CA VAL A 472 -9.31 -1.22 27.17
C VAL A 472 -9.28 0.06 28.00
N ALA A 473 -8.29 0.92 27.73
CA ALA A 473 -8.29 2.30 28.22
C ALA A 473 -8.12 3.24 27.01
N ASP A 474 -8.99 4.22 26.92
CA ASP A 474 -9.01 5.22 25.86
C ASP A 474 -7.85 6.21 26.01
N SER A 475 -7.40 6.80 24.90
CA SER A 475 -6.41 7.88 24.90
C SER A 475 -7.05 9.28 25.05
N GLY A 476 -8.37 9.38 24.88
CA GLY A 476 -9.11 10.62 24.76
C GLY A 476 -9.20 11.19 23.34
N ASN A 477 -8.65 10.47 22.34
CA ASN A 477 -8.73 10.84 20.93
C ASN A 477 -9.71 9.96 20.13
N GLU A 478 -10.28 8.96 20.78
CA GLU A 478 -11.30 8.07 20.23
C GLU A 478 -12.69 8.70 20.44
N ASN A 479 -13.52 8.64 19.41
CA ASN A 479 -14.91 9.07 19.50
C ASN A 479 -15.76 8.20 18.56
N ILE A 480 -16.61 7.36 19.13
CA ILE A 480 -17.51 6.49 18.38
C ILE A 480 -18.71 7.28 17.81
N LEU A 481 -19.00 8.46 18.34
CA LEU A 481 -20.12 9.31 17.93
C LEU A 481 -19.76 10.31 16.82
N ALA A 482 -18.47 10.37 16.37
CA ALA A 482 -17.97 11.36 15.41
C ALA A 482 -18.35 11.11 13.94
#